data_d74ef457d7849f62162e3a29de1e4c9a
#
_entry.id   d74ef457d7849f62162e3a29de1e4c9a
#
_cell.length_a   1.000
_cell.length_b   1.000
_cell.length_c   1.000
_cell.angle_alpha   90.00
_cell.angle_beta   90.00
_cell.angle_gamma   90.00
#
_symmetry.space_group_name_H-M   'P 1'
#
loop_
_entity.id
_entity.type
_entity.pdbx_description
1 polymer ?
#
loop_
_entity_poly.entity_id
_entity_poly.type
_entity_poly.pdbx_seq_one_letter_code
_entity_poly.pdbx_strand_id
1 'polypeptide(L)'
;MRTLLVDSDETLRTNLWNLLKLYQNFALEGEADTAEAAVSFVQQHPVDVIFINHQPAEPCRTSTGDWVAYLLAQTHPDVQVVLYADTADWAFQAFRSQCAGYLLLPFDPLALQALVNRLRYVFDLQQTKREAANRSLLIKTRSGYQLTPVSDILFVERSNRKNRIVTQSGAEIHPMGYTMNQLEQMLEGCGFYRCYQSFIVNLSKVSFIRADG
;
A
#
# COMPACT_ATOMS: atom_id res chain seq x y z
N MET A 1 2.73 -9.40 7.56
CA MET A 1 2.19 -9.41 6.17
C MET A 1 1.30 -10.63 6.02
N ARG A 2 0.03 -10.42 5.68
CA ARG A 2 -0.96 -11.46 5.40
C ARG A 2 -0.64 -12.08 4.05
N THR A 3 -0.44 -13.38 4.03
CA THR A 3 0.20 -14.09 2.92
C THR A 3 -0.75 -15.09 2.30
N LEU A 4 -0.87 -15.06 0.99
CA LEU A 4 -1.54 -16.08 0.18
C LEU A 4 -0.48 -16.87 -0.60
N LEU A 5 -0.56 -18.20 -0.56
CA LEU A 5 0.27 -19.09 -1.37
C LEU A 5 -0.56 -19.69 -2.49
N VAL A 6 -0.04 -19.65 -3.72
CA VAL A 6 -0.76 -20.11 -4.91
C VAL A 6 0.12 -21.09 -5.68
N ASP A 7 -0.23 -22.36 -5.63
CA ASP A 7 0.44 -23.46 -6.32
C ASP A 7 -0.49 -24.67 -6.34
N SER A 8 -0.51 -25.42 -7.43
CA SER A 8 -1.20 -26.71 -7.49
C SER A 8 -0.45 -27.81 -6.72
N ASP A 9 0.86 -27.65 -6.48
CA ASP A 9 1.69 -28.59 -5.71
C ASP A 9 1.68 -28.22 -4.20
N GLU A 10 0.96 -29.02 -3.42
CA GLU A 10 0.87 -28.87 -1.96
C GLU A 10 2.24 -28.99 -1.28
N THR A 11 3.13 -29.82 -1.82
CA THR A 11 4.48 -30.00 -1.25
C THR A 11 5.31 -28.74 -1.40
N LEU A 12 5.24 -28.09 -2.56
CA LEU A 12 5.92 -26.81 -2.81
C LEU A 12 5.34 -25.70 -1.94
N ARG A 13 4.00 -25.61 -1.78
CA ARG A 13 3.36 -24.66 -0.86
C ARG A 13 3.86 -24.83 0.57
N THR A 14 3.85 -26.07 1.05
CA THR A 14 4.31 -26.41 2.40
C THR A 14 5.80 -26.07 2.61
N ASN A 15 6.65 -26.39 1.63
CA ASN A 15 8.07 -26.07 1.69
C ASN A 15 8.30 -24.56 1.73
N LEU A 16 7.64 -23.79 0.85
CA LEU A 16 7.75 -22.34 0.85
C LEU A 16 7.26 -21.75 2.18
N TRP A 17 6.13 -22.23 2.69
CA TRP A 17 5.61 -21.77 3.97
C TRP A 17 6.57 -22.04 5.13
N ASN A 18 7.19 -23.22 5.17
CA ASN A 18 8.18 -23.55 6.19
C ASN A 18 9.42 -22.64 6.13
N LEU A 19 9.83 -22.20 4.95
CA LEU A 19 10.88 -21.21 4.79
C LEU A 19 10.42 -19.82 5.25
N LEU A 20 9.21 -19.38 4.87
CA LEU A 20 8.68 -18.08 5.27
C LEU A 20 8.43 -17.94 6.76
N LYS A 21 8.07 -19.05 7.45
CA LYS A 21 7.94 -19.06 8.92
C LYS A 21 9.22 -18.71 9.67
N LEU A 22 10.39 -18.90 9.07
CA LEU A 22 11.66 -18.50 9.69
C LEU A 22 11.77 -16.97 9.83
N TYR A 23 10.97 -16.25 9.03
CA TYR A 23 10.85 -14.80 9.09
C TYR A 23 9.55 -14.45 9.82
N GLN A 24 9.62 -13.81 10.98
CA GLN A 24 8.47 -13.50 11.86
C GLN A 24 7.46 -12.50 11.26
N ASN A 25 7.58 -12.17 9.98
CA ASN A 25 6.81 -11.11 9.33
C ASN A 25 5.61 -11.62 8.50
N PHE A 26 5.47 -12.94 8.35
CA PHE A 26 4.44 -13.54 7.52
C PHE A 26 3.37 -14.23 8.37
N ALA A 27 2.10 -14.06 7.99
CA ALA A 27 0.97 -14.77 8.54
C ALA A 27 0.20 -15.40 7.36
N LEU A 28 0.05 -16.71 7.34
CA LEU A 28 -0.70 -17.41 6.30
C LEU A 28 -2.19 -17.10 6.47
N GLU A 29 -2.78 -16.45 5.47
CA GLU A 29 -4.21 -16.17 5.40
C GLU A 29 -4.94 -17.23 4.58
N GLY A 30 -4.27 -17.80 3.59
CA GLY A 30 -4.88 -18.83 2.76
C GLY A 30 -3.92 -19.47 1.78
N GLU A 31 -4.44 -20.48 1.12
CA GLU A 31 -3.81 -21.21 0.02
C GLU A 31 -4.80 -21.31 -1.14
N ALA A 32 -4.29 -21.32 -2.37
CA ALA A 32 -5.07 -21.52 -3.58
C ALA A 32 -4.32 -22.41 -4.55
N ASP A 33 -5.05 -23.22 -5.29
CA ASP A 33 -4.49 -24.14 -6.29
C ASP A 33 -4.45 -23.52 -7.68
N THR A 34 -5.25 -22.46 -7.91
CA THR A 34 -5.41 -21.81 -9.21
C THR A 34 -5.33 -20.29 -9.10
N ALA A 35 -5.09 -19.64 -10.22
CA ALA A 35 -5.07 -18.20 -10.35
C ALA A 35 -6.44 -17.55 -10.08
N GLU A 36 -7.50 -18.20 -10.56
CA GLU A 36 -8.89 -17.72 -10.38
C GLU A 36 -9.28 -17.77 -8.90
N ALA A 37 -8.90 -18.85 -8.20
CA ALA A 37 -9.11 -18.98 -6.76
C ALA A 37 -8.33 -17.89 -5.99
N ALA A 38 -7.11 -17.59 -6.41
CA ALA A 38 -6.30 -16.53 -5.81
C ALA A 38 -6.95 -15.15 -5.96
N VAL A 39 -7.43 -14.80 -7.16
CA VAL A 39 -8.15 -13.53 -7.41
C VAL A 39 -9.41 -13.43 -6.56
N SER A 40 -10.20 -14.52 -6.53
CA SER A 40 -11.42 -14.58 -5.70
C SER A 40 -11.11 -14.42 -4.22
N PHE A 41 -10.01 -15.00 -3.75
CA PHE A 41 -9.58 -14.90 -2.36
C PHE A 41 -9.21 -13.44 -1.99
N VAL A 42 -8.44 -12.76 -2.84
CA VAL A 42 -8.02 -11.36 -2.60
C VAL A 42 -9.21 -10.40 -2.56
N GLN A 43 -10.27 -10.68 -3.32
CA GLN A 43 -11.49 -9.87 -3.28
C GLN A 43 -12.26 -9.99 -1.95
N GLN A 44 -12.12 -11.10 -1.26
CA GLN A 44 -12.89 -11.42 -0.04
C GLN A 44 -12.06 -11.27 1.25
N HIS A 45 -10.74 -11.38 1.14
CA HIS A 45 -9.83 -11.37 2.29
C HIS A 45 -8.72 -10.35 2.10
N PRO A 46 -8.31 -9.69 3.18
CA PRO A 46 -7.19 -8.76 3.12
C PRO A 46 -5.86 -9.51 2.97
N VAL A 47 -5.16 -9.28 1.88
CA VAL A 47 -3.86 -9.89 1.56
C VAL A 47 -2.83 -8.78 1.34
N ASP A 48 -1.61 -8.96 1.84
CA ASP A 48 -0.51 -8.01 1.68
C ASP A 48 0.52 -8.52 0.66
N VAL A 49 0.72 -9.86 0.62
CA VAL A 49 1.67 -10.49 -0.31
C VAL A 49 1.15 -11.82 -0.82
N ILE A 50 1.38 -12.09 -2.09
CA ILE A 50 1.02 -13.34 -2.76
C ILE A 50 2.28 -13.96 -3.33
N PHE A 51 2.51 -15.24 -3.07
CA PHE A 51 3.51 -16.05 -3.74
C PHE A 51 2.80 -16.99 -4.72
N ILE A 52 3.15 -16.90 -5.99
CA ILE A 52 2.50 -17.66 -7.06
C ILE A 52 3.54 -18.48 -7.81
N ASN A 53 3.31 -19.78 -7.94
CA ASN A 53 4.06 -20.61 -8.87
C ASN A 53 3.71 -20.21 -10.30
N HIS A 54 4.76 -19.86 -11.05
CA HIS A 54 4.65 -19.49 -12.44
C HIS A 54 4.72 -20.76 -13.30
N GLN A 55 3.59 -21.37 -13.55
CA GLN A 55 3.48 -22.50 -14.48
C GLN A 55 2.97 -21.97 -15.83
N PRO A 56 3.66 -22.25 -16.95
CA PRO A 56 3.14 -21.91 -18.26
C PRO A 56 1.87 -22.72 -18.54
N ALA A 57 0.77 -22.04 -18.81
CA ALA A 57 -0.48 -22.70 -19.20
C ALA A 57 -0.35 -23.16 -20.66
N GLU A 58 -0.34 -24.45 -20.90
CA GLU A 58 -0.50 -25.03 -22.23
C GLU A 58 -1.99 -24.98 -22.65
N PRO A 59 -2.33 -24.54 -23.87
CA PRO A 59 -1.53 -24.05 -24.98
C PRO A 59 -1.52 -22.50 -25.12
N CYS A 60 -1.95 -21.76 -24.08
CA CYS A 60 -2.05 -20.31 -24.11
C CYS A 60 -0.73 -19.67 -23.64
N ARG A 61 -0.16 -18.77 -24.43
CA ARG A 61 1.12 -18.10 -24.15
C ARG A 61 1.10 -17.14 -22.93
N THR A 62 0.03 -17.04 -22.22
CA THR A 62 -0.07 -16.20 -21.00
C THR A 62 -0.05 -17.14 -19.81
N SER A 63 1.01 -17.06 -19.00
CA SER A 63 1.04 -17.84 -17.77
C SER A 63 0.00 -17.34 -16.80
N THR A 64 -0.54 -18.24 -16.00
CA THR A 64 -1.51 -17.93 -14.97
C THR A 64 -0.98 -16.89 -13.97
N GLY A 65 0.29 -16.98 -13.61
CA GLY A 65 0.94 -16.05 -12.67
C GLY A 65 1.06 -14.62 -13.20
N ASP A 66 1.46 -14.43 -14.48
CA ASP A 66 1.57 -13.10 -15.08
C ASP A 66 0.21 -12.39 -15.17
N TRP A 67 -0.84 -13.14 -15.54
CA TRP A 67 -2.19 -12.58 -15.62
C TRP A 67 -2.69 -12.11 -14.24
N VAL A 68 -2.48 -12.91 -13.21
CA VAL A 68 -2.85 -12.54 -11.84
C VAL A 68 -2.06 -11.32 -11.38
N ALA A 69 -0.75 -11.31 -11.61
CA ALA A 69 0.08 -10.18 -11.25
C ALA A 69 -0.36 -8.89 -11.95
N TYR A 70 -0.62 -8.95 -13.26
CA TYR A 70 -1.13 -7.80 -14.01
C TYR A 70 -2.49 -7.33 -13.50
N LEU A 71 -3.45 -8.25 -13.28
CA LEU A 71 -4.77 -7.92 -12.78
C LEU A 71 -4.71 -7.28 -11.39
N LEU A 72 -3.93 -7.84 -10.48
CA LEU A 72 -3.79 -7.32 -9.12
C LEU A 72 -3.07 -5.96 -9.10
N ALA A 73 -2.09 -5.73 -9.97
CA ALA A 73 -1.47 -4.42 -10.09
C ALA A 73 -2.47 -3.32 -10.47
N GLN A 74 -3.54 -3.64 -11.21
CA GLN A 74 -4.58 -2.69 -11.59
C GLN A 74 -5.68 -2.53 -10.52
N THR A 75 -6.06 -3.62 -9.87
CA THR A 75 -7.22 -3.66 -8.97
C THR A 75 -6.84 -3.53 -7.48
N HIS A 76 -5.68 -4.03 -7.11
CA HIS A 76 -5.17 -4.09 -5.74
C HIS A 76 -3.69 -3.70 -5.69
N PRO A 77 -3.32 -2.44 -6.02
CA PRO A 77 -1.92 -2.01 -6.18
C PRO A 77 -1.09 -2.10 -4.89
N ASP A 78 -1.75 -2.26 -3.75
CA ASP A 78 -1.09 -2.43 -2.46
C ASP A 78 -0.65 -3.88 -2.20
N VAL A 79 -1.13 -4.85 -2.98
CA VAL A 79 -0.78 -6.27 -2.86
C VAL A 79 0.54 -6.53 -3.59
N GLN A 80 1.52 -7.07 -2.88
CA GLN A 80 2.81 -7.42 -3.46
C GLN A 80 2.74 -8.82 -4.06
N VAL A 81 3.01 -8.97 -5.36
CA VAL A 81 3.02 -10.25 -6.04
C VAL A 81 4.43 -10.74 -6.25
N VAL A 82 4.73 -11.94 -5.78
CA VAL A 82 6.01 -12.65 -5.99
C VAL A 82 5.74 -13.87 -6.85
N LEU A 83 6.45 -13.98 -7.95
CA LEU A 83 6.43 -15.18 -8.78
C LEU A 83 7.61 -16.09 -8.42
N TYR A 84 7.43 -17.40 -8.57
CA TYR A 84 8.52 -18.37 -8.51
C TYR A 84 8.34 -19.48 -9.54
N ALA A 85 9.44 -20.02 -10.04
CA ALA A 85 9.46 -21.07 -11.04
C ALA A 85 10.78 -21.85 -11.01
N ASP A 86 10.87 -22.90 -11.79
CA ASP A 86 12.07 -23.71 -12.01
C ASP A 86 13.04 -23.12 -13.05
N THR A 87 12.60 -22.12 -13.85
CA THR A 87 13.39 -21.47 -14.89
C THR A 87 13.40 -19.95 -14.75
N ALA A 88 14.44 -19.29 -15.26
CA ALA A 88 14.55 -17.83 -15.32
C ALA A 88 13.89 -17.21 -16.56
N ASP A 89 13.39 -18.00 -17.50
CA ASP A 89 12.90 -17.54 -18.80
C ASP A 89 11.76 -16.52 -18.69
N TRP A 90 11.00 -16.58 -17.62
CA TRP A 90 9.85 -15.71 -17.37
C TRP A 90 10.15 -14.48 -16.52
N ALA A 91 11.40 -14.31 -16.07
CA ALA A 91 11.76 -13.20 -15.19
C ALA A 91 11.51 -11.82 -15.82
N PHE A 92 11.68 -11.71 -17.16
CA PHE A 92 11.40 -10.47 -17.88
C PHE A 92 9.91 -10.15 -17.92
N GLN A 93 9.04 -11.14 -18.10
CA GLN A 93 7.59 -10.98 -18.05
C GLN A 93 7.13 -10.59 -16.63
N ALA A 94 7.67 -11.25 -15.62
CA ALA A 94 7.42 -10.90 -14.23
C ALA A 94 7.75 -9.41 -13.92
N PHE A 95 8.88 -8.94 -14.43
CA PHE A 95 9.25 -7.53 -14.33
C PHE A 95 8.22 -6.61 -15.02
N ARG A 96 7.79 -6.95 -16.24
CA ARG A 96 6.76 -6.17 -16.96
C ARG A 96 5.41 -6.15 -16.25
N SER A 97 5.05 -7.23 -15.57
CA SER A 97 3.82 -7.35 -14.76
C SER A 97 3.92 -6.67 -13.40
N GLN A 98 5.00 -5.92 -13.15
CA GLN A 98 5.25 -5.19 -11.90
C GLN A 98 5.29 -6.08 -10.64
N CYS A 99 5.75 -7.32 -10.79
CA CYS A 99 5.93 -8.20 -9.65
C CYS A 99 6.94 -7.62 -8.64
N ALA A 100 6.67 -7.82 -7.37
CA ALA A 100 7.58 -7.44 -6.29
C ALA A 100 8.86 -8.28 -6.28
N GLY A 101 8.83 -9.49 -6.84
CA GLY A 101 10.00 -10.35 -6.96
C GLY A 101 9.77 -11.58 -7.81
N TYR A 102 10.90 -12.22 -8.17
CA TYR A 102 10.93 -13.49 -8.88
C TYR A 102 11.95 -14.41 -8.20
N LEU A 103 11.54 -15.62 -7.83
CA LEU A 103 12.40 -16.62 -7.18
C LEU A 103 12.55 -17.83 -8.07
N LEU A 104 13.74 -18.43 -8.05
CA LEU A 104 14.00 -19.71 -8.71
C LEU A 104 13.92 -20.87 -7.72
N LEU A 105 13.43 -21.99 -8.22
CA LEU A 105 13.48 -23.27 -7.52
C LEU A 105 14.81 -24.00 -7.86
N PRO A 106 15.44 -24.67 -6.89
CA PRO A 106 15.15 -24.63 -5.46
C PRO A 106 15.42 -23.23 -4.86
N PHE A 107 14.67 -22.84 -3.85
CA PHE A 107 14.80 -21.51 -3.26
C PHE A 107 16.22 -21.29 -2.69
N ASP A 108 16.95 -20.32 -3.25
CA ASP A 108 18.19 -19.83 -2.70
C ASP A 108 17.92 -18.99 -1.41
N PRO A 109 18.51 -19.36 -0.26
CA PRO A 109 18.30 -18.63 0.98
C PRO A 109 18.70 -17.16 0.93
N LEU A 110 19.75 -16.80 0.18
CA LEU A 110 20.19 -15.40 0.04
C LEU A 110 19.22 -14.58 -0.80
N ALA A 111 18.74 -15.15 -1.90
CA ALA A 111 17.72 -14.52 -2.75
C ALA A 111 16.40 -14.34 -1.98
N LEU A 112 15.96 -15.34 -1.23
CA LEU A 112 14.78 -15.26 -0.40
C LEU A 112 14.93 -14.19 0.70
N GLN A 113 16.06 -14.14 1.39
CA GLN A 113 16.35 -13.13 2.41
C GLN A 113 16.30 -11.70 1.83
N ALA A 114 16.92 -11.49 0.67
CA ALA A 114 16.92 -10.19 -0.01
C ALA A 114 15.49 -9.76 -0.38
N LEU A 115 14.69 -10.70 -0.92
CA LEU A 115 13.30 -10.46 -1.24
C LEU A 115 12.46 -10.13 -0.01
N VAL A 116 12.59 -10.90 1.08
CA VAL A 116 11.86 -10.66 2.33
C VAL A 116 12.16 -9.27 2.89
N ASN A 117 13.42 -8.84 2.89
CA ASN A 117 13.81 -7.50 3.34
C ASN A 117 13.13 -6.41 2.47
N ARG A 118 13.07 -6.60 1.15
CA ARG A 118 12.40 -5.67 0.23
C ARG A 118 10.89 -5.62 0.47
N LEU A 119 10.23 -6.78 0.57
CA LEU A 119 8.79 -6.86 0.84
C LEU A 119 8.44 -6.15 2.15
N ARG A 120 9.22 -6.39 3.21
CA ARG A 120 9.05 -5.74 4.50
C ARG A 120 9.18 -4.22 4.38
N TYR A 121 10.21 -3.72 3.73
CA TYR A 121 10.42 -2.28 3.53
C TYR A 121 9.22 -1.62 2.84
N VAL A 122 8.73 -2.23 1.75
CA VAL A 122 7.55 -1.71 1.03
C VAL A 122 6.30 -1.77 1.89
N PHE A 123 6.09 -2.86 2.63
CA PHE A 123 4.95 -3.02 3.53
C PHE A 123 4.96 -1.96 4.65
N ASP A 124 6.10 -1.71 5.29
CA ASP A 124 6.23 -0.71 6.35
C ASP A 124 5.92 0.71 5.81
N LEU A 125 6.38 1.03 4.60
CA LEU A 125 6.04 2.29 3.93
C LEU A 125 4.53 2.41 3.65
N GLN A 126 3.88 1.33 3.20
CA GLN A 126 2.44 1.32 2.95
C GLN A 126 1.65 1.47 4.24
N GLN A 127 2.07 0.81 5.33
CA GLN A 127 1.41 0.93 6.65
C GLN A 127 1.51 2.37 7.17
N THR A 128 2.68 2.97 7.11
CA THR A 128 2.87 4.38 7.51
C THR A 128 1.94 5.32 6.73
N LYS A 129 1.80 5.11 5.42
CA LYS A 129 0.87 5.90 4.59
C LYS A 129 -0.60 5.67 4.97
N ARG A 130 -1.00 4.41 5.24
CA ARG A 130 -2.37 4.07 5.67
C ARG A 130 -2.69 4.67 7.04
N GLU A 131 -1.77 4.59 7.98
CA GLU A 131 -1.93 5.19 9.31
C GLU A 131 -2.06 6.71 9.22
N ALA A 132 -1.23 7.36 8.42
CA ALA A 132 -1.32 8.80 8.18
C ALA A 132 -2.65 9.19 7.53
N ALA A 133 -3.12 8.41 6.54
CA ALA A 133 -4.40 8.65 5.86
C ALA A 133 -5.62 8.43 6.78
N ASN A 134 -5.55 7.45 7.68
CA ASN A 134 -6.62 7.12 8.64
C ASN A 134 -6.59 7.97 9.91
N ARG A 135 -5.56 8.79 10.07
CA ARG A 135 -5.45 9.69 11.23
C ARG A 135 -6.60 10.70 11.23
N SER A 136 -7.23 10.90 12.37
CA SER A 136 -8.23 11.92 12.58
C SER A 136 -7.73 12.95 13.58
N LEU A 137 -8.03 14.21 13.34
CA LEU A 137 -7.74 15.31 14.27
C LEU A 137 -8.97 15.64 15.10
N LEU A 138 -8.78 15.72 16.40
CA LEU A 138 -9.79 16.27 17.31
C LEU A 138 -9.58 17.78 17.41
N ILE A 139 -10.45 18.55 16.76
CA ILE A 139 -10.34 20.00 16.65
C ILE A 139 -11.37 20.66 17.57
N LYS A 140 -10.89 21.52 18.48
CA LYS A 140 -11.76 22.36 19.30
C LYS A 140 -12.38 23.46 18.44
N THR A 141 -13.69 23.57 18.46
CA THR A 141 -14.48 24.61 17.76
C THR A 141 -15.33 25.36 18.76
N ARG A 142 -16.10 26.35 18.31
CA ARG A 142 -17.01 27.13 19.14
C ARG A 142 -18.17 26.30 19.72
N SER A 143 -18.58 25.25 18.98
CA SER A 143 -19.69 24.36 19.34
C SER A 143 -19.24 23.09 20.10
N GLY A 144 -17.93 22.92 20.37
CA GLY A 144 -17.38 21.74 21.00
C GLY A 144 -16.17 21.17 20.29
N TYR A 145 -16.04 19.87 20.28
CA TYR A 145 -14.94 19.17 19.61
C TYR A 145 -15.46 18.46 18.36
N GLN A 146 -14.73 18.61 17.27
CA GLN A 146 -15.01 17.94 15.99
C GLN A 146 -13.87 16.99 15.64
N LEU A 147 -14.22 15.73 15.40
CA LEU A 147 -13.28 14.73 14.86
C LEU A 147 -13.29 14.84 13.35
N THR A 148 -12.13 15.09 12.75
CA THR A 148 -11.99 15.31 11.31
C THR A 148 -10.91 14.39 10.74
N PRO A 149 -11.23 13.52 9.79
CA PRO A 149 -10.22 12.72 9.10
C PRO A 149 -9.20 13.63 8.41
N VAL A 150 -7.91 13.34 8.59
CA VAL A 150 -6.83 14.11 7.97
C VAL A 150 -6.89 14.03 6.44
N SER A 151 -7.31 12.87 5.91
CA SER A 151 -7.53 12.64 4.48
C SER A 151 -8.58 13.56 3.86
N ASP A 152 -9.50 14.08 4.69
CA ASP A 152 -10.59 14.97 4.24
C ASP A 152 -10.15 16.44 4.15
N ILE A 153 -9.05 16.79 4.84
CA ILE A 153 -8.56 18.16 4.89
C ILE A 153 -7.85 18.50 3.58
N LEU A 154 -8.30 19.56 2.91
CA LEU A 154 -7.67 20.12 1.71
C LEU A 154 -6.54 21.08 2.07
N PHE A 155 -6.85 22.05 2.92
CA PHE A 155 -5.89 23.03 3.36
C PHE A 155 -6.34 23.70 4.67
N VAL A 156 -5.39 24.35 5.32
CA VAL A 156 -5.61 25.25 6.45
C VAL A 156 -5.17 26.65 6.04
N GLU A 157 -6.00 27.63 6.26
CA GLU A 157 -5.65 29.02 6.04
C GLU A 157 -5.92 29.88 7.25
N ARG A 158 -5.20 31.00 7.32
CA ARG A 158 -5.44 32.07 8.28
C ARG A 158 -5.87 33.34 7.53
N SER A 159 -7.12 33.71 7.69
CA SER A 159 -7.69 34.92 7.13
C SER A 159 -8.36 35.73 8.27
N ASN A 160 -8.22 37.06 8.27
CA ASN A 160 -8.80 37.96 9.26
C ASN A 160 -8.49 37.54 10.73
N ARG A 161 -7.25 37.11 11.00
CA ARG A 161 -6.78 36.63 12.30
C ARG A 161 -7.48 35.35 12.81
N LYS A 162 -8.25 34.66 11.96
CA LYS A 162 -8.92 33.40 12.28
C LYS A 162 -8.37 32.27 11.41
N ASN A 163 -8.18 31.10 12.00
CA ASN A 163 -7.82 29.91 11.28
C ASN A 163 -9.09 29.25 10.72
N ARG A 164 -8.98 28.68 9.52
CA ARG A 164 -10.02 27.94 8.83
C ARG A 164 -9.41 26.67 8.24
N ILE A 165 -10.03 25.53 8.49
CA ILE A 165 -9.71 24.26 7.87
C ILE A 165 -10.80 23.97 6.85
N VAL A 166 -10.41 23.74 5.60
CA VAL A 166 -11.33 23.42 4.50
C VAL A 166 -11.22 21.95 4.17
N THR A 167 -12.35 21.28 4.08
CA THR A 167 -12.46 19.85 3.81
C THR A 167 -12.95 19.56 2.40
N GLN A 168 -12.80 18.31 1.93
CA GLN A 168 -13.26 17.85 0.62
C GLN A 168 -14.79 18.00 0.44
N SER A 169 -15.55 17.83 1.50
CA SER A 169 -17.01 18.04 1.49
C SER A 169 -17.42 19.51 1.32
N GLY A 170 -16.44 20.42 1.30
CA GLY A 170 -16.70 21.87 1.29
C GLY A 170 -17.04 22.45 2.66
N ALA A 171 -17.02 21.62 3.71
CA ALA A 171 -17.24 22.09 5.08
C ALA A 171 -16.01 22.88 5.57
N GLU A 172 -16.32 23.98 6.27
CA GLU A 172 -15.33 24.84 6.90
C GLU A 172 -15.34 24.62 8.42
N ILE A 173 -14.18 24.30 8.97
CA ILE A 173 -14.00 24.12 10.41
C ILE A 173 -13.19 25.31 10.93
N HIS A 174 -13.69 25.95 11.98
CA HIS A 174 -13.04 27.10 12.60
C HIS A 174 -12.39 26.68 13.94
N PRO A 175 -11.08 26.32 13.91
CA PRO A 175 -10.38 25.89 15.12
C PRO A 175 -10.24 27.07 16.11
N MET A 176 -10.51 26.79 17.37
CA MET A 176 -10.40 27.78 18.44
C MET A 176 -9.19 27.52 19.35
N GLY A 177 -8.38 28.55 19.54
CA GLY A 177 -7.23 28.47 20.44
C GLY A 177 -5.98 27.85 19.82
N TYR A 178 -5.96 27.60 18.53
CA TYR A 178 -4.78 27.10 17.83
C TYR A 178 -4.07 28.19 17.05
N THR A 179 -2.75 28.18 17.09
CA THR A 179 -1.89 28.93 16.18
C THR A 179 -1.64 28.13 14.90
N MET A 180 -1.19 28.78 13.81
CA MET A 180 -0.79 28.07 12.59
C MET A 180 0.34 27.06 12.84
N ASN A 181 1.28 27.35 13.74
CA ASN A 181 2.36 26.42 14.09
C ASN A 181 1.83 25.17 14.79
N GLN A 182 0.83 25.30 15.68
CA GLN A 182 0.22 24.16 16.33
C GLN A 182 -0.59 23.29 15.34
N LEU A 183 -1.31 23.91 14.39
CA LEU A 183 -2.02 23.18 13.35
C LEU A 183 -1.05 22.48 12.41
N GLU A 184 0.07 23.11 12.07
CA GLU A 184 1.16 22.50 11.30
C GLU A 184 1.73 21.27 12.02
N GLN A 185 2.05 21.40 13.32
CA GLN A 185 2.55 20.30 14.15
C GLN A 185 1.53 19.14 14.25
N MET A 186 0.23 19.44 14.37
CA MET A 186 -0.83 18.41 14.38
C MET A 186 -0.92 17.65 13.05
N LEU A 187 -0.54 18.26 11.95
CA LEU A 187 -0.55 17.71 10.59
C LEU A 187 0.81 17.13 10.15
N GLU A 188 1.82 17.18 11.03
CA GLU A 188 3.15 16.68 10.75
C GLU A 188 3.11 15.17 10.44
N GLY A 189 3.86 14.75 9.42
CA GLY A 189 3.89 13.36 8.94
C GLY A 189 2.67 12.93 8.12
N CYS A 190 1.67 13.81 7.91
CA CYS A 190 0.45 13.50 7.17
C CYS A 190 0.43 14.03 5.72
N GLY A 191 1.58 14.43 5.18
CA GLY A 191 1.67 14.92 3.79
C GLY A 191 1.22 16.37 3.61
N PHE A 192 1.21 17.16 4.66
CA PHE A 192 0.93 18.60 4.60
C PHE A 192 2.22 19.41 4.48
N TYR A 193 2.13 20.51 3.76
CA TYR A 193 3.23 21.46 3.58
C TYR A 193 2.77 22.88 3.82
N ARG A 194 3.52 23.63 4.62
CA ARG A 194 3.26 25.05 4.84
C ARG A 194 3.91 25.87 3.74
N CYS A 195 3.15 26.23 2.73
CA CYS A 195 3.62 27.00 1.58
C CYS A 195 3.69 28.51 1.86
N TYR A 196 3.02 29.00 2.89
CA TYR A 196 3.03 30.41 3.31
C TYR A 196 2.81 30.55 4.82
N GLN A 197 3.12 31.72 5.39
CA GLN A 197 2.92 31.97 6.84
C GLN A 197 1.49 31.69 7.30
N SER A 198 0.53 31.92 6.42
CA SER A 198 -0.92 31.76 6.66
C SER A 198 -1.56 30.59 5.92
N PHE A 199 -0.77 29.67 5.29
CA PHE A 199 -1.34 28.64 4.45
C PHE A 199 -0.59 27.30 4.58
N ILE A 200 -1.34 26.22 4.85
CA ILE A 200 -0.84 24.85 4.92
C ILE A 200 -1.70 24.02 3.96
N VAL A 201 -1.11 23.32 3.00
CA VAL A 201 -1.79 22.55 1.96
C VAL A 201 -1.55 21.06 2.11
N ASN A 202 -2.54 20.26 1.77
CA ASN A 202 -2.40 18.81 1.64
C ASN A 202 -1.80 18.48 0.27
N LEU A 203 -0.54 18.03 0.25
CA LEU A 203 0.18 17.75 -0.99
C LEU A 203 -0.48 16.64 -1.82
N SER A 204 -1.19 15.70 -1.19
CA SER A 204 -1.89 14.63 -1.90
C SER A 204 -3.11 15.13 -2.70
N LYS A 205 -3.55 16.37 -2.45
CA LYS A 205 -4.71 17.00 -3.11
C LYS A 205 -4.32 18.11 -4.07
N VAL A 206 -3.02 18.37 -4.23
CA VAL A 206 -2.52 19.36 -5.20
C VAL A 206 -2.45 18.70 -6.57
N SER A 207 -3.21 19.23 -7.52
CA SER A 207 -3.23 18.76 -8.92
C SER A 207 -2.30 19.56 -9.84
N PHE A 208 -1.97 20.80 -9.47
CA PHE A 208 -1.16 21.69 -10.31
C PHE A 208 -0.47 22.78 -9.50
N ILE A 209 0.78 23.07 -9.83
CA ILE A 209 1.58 24.17 -9.27
C ILE A 209 2.05 25.04 -10.43
N ARG A 210 1.75 26.35 -10.39
CA ARG A 210 2.26 27.30 -11.36
C ARG A 210 3.70 27.67 -11.03
N ALA A 211 4.53 27.84 -12.05
CA ALA A 211 5.94 28.20 -11.88
C ALA A 211 6.15 29.71 -11.69
N ASP A 212 5.14 30.49 -11.92
CA ASP A 212 5.18 31.97 -11.97
C ASP A 212 4.69 32.64 -10.66
N GLY A 213 4.74 31.97 -9.52
CA GLY A 213 4.56 32.54 -8.17
C GLY A 213 3.19 32.41 -7.59
#